data_1fbd5e0d4c16f9438c528e643350f387
#
_entry.id   1fbd5e0d4c16f9438c528e643350f387
#
_cell.length_a   1.000
_cell.length_b   1.000
_cell.length_c   1.000
_cell.angle_alpha   90.00
_cell.angle_beta   90.00
_cell.angle_gamma   90.00
#
_symmetry.space_group_name_H-M   'P 1'
#
loop_
_entity.id
_entity.type
_entity.pdbx_description
1 polymer ?
#
loop_
_entity_poly.entity_id
_entity_poly.type
_entity_poly.pdbx_seq_one_letter_code
_entity_poly.pdbx_strand_id
1 'polypeptide(L)'
;MGIPRIFLLCFLGSVLCLTGSQALQCYSYEHTYFGPFDLSAMKLPSVSCPQGCSEVVLSLDTGYRSLVTMVRKGCWTGPTTGPMHTNQDALPPDYAVVRGCATDYCNTDLKTHDALPNLSQAPNPPTLSGTECYACLGTHPEDCSLEKSRRVQCHQDQSSCFQGNGRMTIGNFSVPVYIRTCHRPSCTTMGTTSPWTSIDLQGYCCEGHLCNRALVTQTLPGTMSSAPPQSPRILTLLIAAPLLAIALGASVGLPA
;
A
#
# COMPACT_ATOMS: atom_id res chain seq x y z
N MET A 1 16.36 -3.56 65.91
CA MET A 1 16.02 -2.58 64.90
C MET A 1 15.68 -3.33 63.60
N GLY A 2 14.39 -3.61 63.37
CA GLY A 2 13.96 -4.35 62.17
C GLY A 2 13.73 -3.38 61.04
N ILE A 3 14.44 -3.57 59.94
CA ILE A 3 14.15 -2.85 58.67
C ILE A 3 12.72 -3.21 58.29
N PRO A 4 11.81 -2.26 58.15
CA PRO A 4 10.43 -2.56 57.84
C PRO A 4 10.33 -3.28 56.49
N ARG A 5 9.71 -4.46 56.48
CA ARG A 5 9.47 -5.35 55.33
C ARG A 5 8.89 -4.63 54.10
N ILE A 6 8.25 -3.49 54.35
CA ILE A 6 7.69 -2.62 53.33
C ILE A 6 8.78 -2.03 52.39
N PHE A 7 9.92 -1.61 52.91
CA PHE A 7 11.04 -1.08 52.12
C PHE A 7 11.67 -2.14 51.20
N LEU A 8 11.75 -3.39 51.70
CA LEU A 8 12.29 -4.50 50.89
C LEU A 8 11.36 -4.86 49.72
N LEU A 9 10.06 -4.82 49.93
CA LEU A 9 9.08 -5.07 48.84
C LEU A 9 9.03 -3.95 47.79
N CYS A 10 9.21 -2.69 48.21
CA CYS A 10 9.31 -1.57 47.23
C CYS A 10 10.61 -1.65 46.44
N PHE A 11 11.72 -2.05 47.05
CA PHE A 11 13.00 -2.20 46.35
C PHE A 11 12.97 -3.38 45.36
N LEU A 12 12.42 -4.51 45.75
CA LEU A 12 12.22 -5.66 44.85
C LEU A 12 11.24 -5.33 43.70
N GLY A 13 10.15 -4.59 43.95
CA GLY A 13 9.24 -4.10 42.93
C GLY A 13 9.90 -3.14 41.95
N SER A 14 10.76 -2.23 42.43
CA SER A 14 11.49 -1.29 41.56
C SER A 14 12.56 -1.98 40.73
N VAL A 15 13.23 -3.01 41.23
CA VAL A 15 14.22 -3.78 40.44
C VAL A 15 13.54 -4.64 39.37
N LEU A 16 12.34 -5.16 39.63
CA LEU A 16 11.56 -5.90 38.64
C LEU A 16 10.96 -5.01 37.51
N CYS A 17 10.71 -3.74 37.80
CA CYS A 17 10.28 -2.77 36.79
C CYS A 17 11.43 -2.26 35.91
N LEU A 18 12.70 -2.50 36.27
CA LEU A 18 13.86 -2.12 35.49
C LEU A 18 14.35 -3.18 34.50
N THR A 19 13.66 -4.32 34.38
CA THR A 19 13.83 -5.19 33.23
C THR A 19 13.16 -4.50 32.02
N GLY A 20 13.76 -3.40 31.61
CA GLY A 20 13.40 -2.70 30.39
C GLY A 20 13.45 -3.71 29.24
N SER A 21 12.36 -3.90 28.58
CA SER A 21 12.30 -4.64 27.32
C SER A 21 13.44 -4.10 26.44
N GLN A 22 14.49 -4.93 26.27
CA GLN A 22 15.61 -4.54 25.41
C GLN A 22 15.03 -4.40 24.01
N ALA A 23 15.09 -3.18 23.48
CA ALA A 23 14.67 -2.94 22.12
C ALA A 23 15.61 -3.70 21.17
N LEU A 24 15.01 -4.45 20.26
CA LEU A 24 15.72 -5.26 19.27
C LEU A 24 16.38 -4.37 18.22
N GLN A 25 17.52 -4.77 17.70
CA GLN A 25 18.14 -4.13 16.56
C GLN A 25 17.63 -4.78 15.26
N CYS A 26 17.07 -3.98 14.38
CA CYS A 26 16.52 -4.44 13.10
C CYS A 26 17.20 -3.72 11.95
N TYR A 27 17.34 -4.40 10.79
CA TYR A 27 17.69 -3.68 9.58
C TYR A 27 16.56 -2.75 9.17
N SER A 28 16.92 -1.55 8.68
CA SER A 28 16.00 -0.52 8.21
C SER A 28 16.29 -0.22 6.75
N TYR A 29 15.26 -0.34 5.89
CA TYR A 29 15.39 -0.12 4.47
C TYR A 29 14.03 0.13 3.83
N GLU A 30 13.96 1.11 2.91
CA GLU A 30 12.78 1.37 2.09
C GLU A 30 13.24 1.73 0.67
N HIS A 31 12.80 0.98 -0.33
CA HIS A 31 13.11 1.28 -1.73
C HIS A 31 12.11 0.67 -2.70
N THR A 32 12.01 1.30 -3.89
CA THR A 32 11.22 0.81 -5.02
C THR A 32 12.15 0.48 -6.18
N TYR A 33 12.05 -0.75 -6.66
CA TYR A 33 12.84 -1.28 -7.77
C TYR A 33 11.98 -1.42 -9.03
N PHE A 34 12.57 -1.08 -10.17
CA PHE A 34 12.04 -1.38 -11.50
C PHE A 34 12.79 -2.59 -12.06
N GLY A 35 12.24 -3.77 -11.81
CA GLY A 35 12.90 -5.04 -12.11
C GLY A 35 13.33 -5.81 -10.86
N PRO A 36 14.22 -6.81 -11.02
CA PRO A 36 14.71 -7.61 -9.90
C PRO A 36 15.50 -6.76 -8.89
N PHE A 37 15.37 -7.08 -7.61
CA PHE A 37 16.18 -6.46 -6.55
C PHE A 37 17.21 -7.44 -5.99
N ASP A 38 18.33 -6.89 -5.52
CA ASP A 38 19.37 -7.62 -4.80
C ASP A 38 19.95 -6.76 -3.68
N LEU A 39 19.81 -7.22 -2.44
CA LEU A 39 20.34 -6.60 -1.23
C LEU A 39 21.56 -7.33 -0.68
N SER A 40 22.03 -8.40 -1.34
CA SER A 40 23.06 -9.31 -0.80
C SER A 40 24.39 -8.60 -0.49
N ALA A 41 24.75 -7.62 -1.33
CA ALA A 41 25.98 -6.84 -1.20
C ALA A 41 25.79 -5.52 -0.43
N MET A 42 24.56 -5.19 -0.02
CA MET A 42 24.26 -3.91 0.62
C MET A 42 24.48 -3.95 2.12
N LYS A 43 25.17 -2.92 2.65
CA LYS A 43 25.24 -2.69 4.09
C LYS A 43 24.02 -1.87 4.51
N LEU A 44 23.03 -2.56 5.07
CA LEU A 44 21.80 -1.90 5.52
C LEU A 44 22.01 -1.19 6.87
N PRO A 45 21.43 0.01 7.06
CA PRO A 45 21.39 0.67 8.36
C PRO A 45 20.54 -0.13 9.35
N SER A 46 20.71 0.13 10.65
CA SER A 46 19.92 -0.49 11.72
C SER A 46 19.08 0.54 12.46
N VAL A 47 18.00 0.06 13.06
CA VAL A 47 17.07 0.82 13.89
C VAL A 47 16.69 0.00 15.12
N SER A 48 16.49 0.68 16.25
CA SER A 48 16.04 0.05 17.49
C SER A 48 14.53 -0.09 17.51
N CYS A 49 14.03 -1.30 17.69
CA CYS A 49 12.61 -1.65 17.60
C CYS A 49 12.10 -2.25 18.92
N PRO A 50 10.95 -1.76 19.45
CA PRO A 50 10.47 -2.19 20.76
C PRO A 50 9.84 -3.59 20.79
N GLN A 51 9.31 -4.09 19.68
CA GLN A 51 8.53 -5.32 19.64
C GLN A 51 9.09 -6.41 18.72
N GLY A 52 9.79 -6.04 17.68
CA GLY A 52 10.32 -6.99 16.70
C GLY A 52 10.77 -6.32 15.42
N CYS A 53 11.32 -7.12 14.52
CA CYS A 53 11.75 -6.71 13.20
C CYS A 53 10.74 -7.16 12.14
N SER A 54 10.68 -6.43 11.04
CA SER A 54 9.86 -6.78 9.88
C SER A 54 10.65 -6.76 8.60
N GLU A 55 10.24 -7.59 7.65
CA GLU A 55 10.59 -7.46 6.24
C GLU A 55 9.35 -7.68 5.37
N VAL A 56 9.15 -6.79 4.43
CA VAL A 56 7.98 -6.76 3.55
C VAL A 56 8.45 -6.55 2.12
N VAL A 57 7.91 -7.33 1.22
CA VAL A 57 8.04 -7.15 -0.22
C VAL A 57 6.65 -7.11 -0.83
N LEU A 58 6.41 -6.12 -1.67
CA LEU A 58 5.20 -5.97 -2.46
C LEU A 58 5.60 -5.81 -3.92
N SER A 59 5.16 -6.71 -4.78
CA SER A 59 5.56 -6.77 -6.18
C SER A 59 4.34 -6.77 -7.09
N LEU A 60 4.44 -6.04 -8.18
CA LEU A 60 3.45 -5.95 -9.25
C LEU A 60 4.14 -6.31 -10.57
N ASP A 61 3.72 -7.40 -11.22
CA ASP A 61 4.29 -7.89 -12.47
C ASP A 61 3.25 -7.89 -13.59
N THR A 62 3.52 -7.22 -14.69
CA THR A 62 2.60 -7.18 -15.84
C THR A 62 2.69 -8.42 -16.73
N GLY A 63 3.68 -9.28 -16.53
CA GLY A 63 3.96 -10.41 -17.43
C GLY A 63 4.67 -10.03 -18.74
N TYR A 64 4.88 -8.74 -18.98
CA TYR A 64 5.48 -8.20 -20.22
C TYR A 64 6.81 -7.51 -19.94
N ARG A 65 7.64 -8.10 -19.09
CA ARG A 65 8.96 -7.58 -18.66
C ARG A 65 8.86 -6.21 -17.96
N SER A 66 7.75 -5.93 -17.34
CA SER A 66 7.55 -4.72 -16.55
C SER A 66 7.15 -5.12 -15.13
N LEU A 67 8.03 -4.87 -14.19
CA LEU A 67 7.95 -5.27 -12.80
C LEU A 67 8.30 -4.07 -11.92
N VAL A 68 7.47 -3.80 -10.92
CA VAL A 68 7.77 -2.87 -9.82
C VAL A 68 7.74 -3.64 -8.51
N THR A 69 8.80 -3.51 -7.72
CA THR A 69 8.91 -4.17 -6.42
C THR A 69 9.26 -3.14 -5.36
N MET A 70 8.42 -3.02 -4.35
CA MET A 70 8.70 -2.28 -3.13
C MET A 70 9.27 -3.22 -2.09
N VAL A 71 10.37 -2.82 -1.46
CA VAL A 71 11.01 -3.55 -0.36
C VAL A 71 11.06 -2.65 0.87
N ARG A 72 10.60 -3.15 2.00
CA ARG A 72 10.69 -2.46 3.29
C ARG A 72 11.18 -3.40 4.38
N LYS A 73 12.16 -2.92 5.16
CA LYS A 73 12.64 -3.56 6.39
C LYS A 73 12.58 -2.54 7.53
N GLY A 74 12.27 -2.99 8.75
CA GLY A 74 12.17 -2.09 9.89
C GLY A 74 11.55 -2.74 11.11
N CYS A 75 10.87 -1.92 11.93
CA CYS A 75 10.20 -2.40 13.13
C CYS A 75 8.90 -3.12 12.80
N TRP A 76 8.61 -4.15 13.57
CA TRP A 76 7.37 -4.91 13.51
C TRP A 76 6.39 -4.44 14.59
N THR A 77 5.13 -4.28 14.22
CA THR A 77 4.05 -3.85 15.15
C THR A 77 2.78 -4.70 15.03
N GLY A 78 2.85 -5.83 14.35
CA GLY A 78 1.67 -6.65 14.06
C GLY A 78 1.87 -8.15 14.22
N PRO A 79 0.85 -8.95 13.97
CA PRO A 79 0.95 -10.41 13.99
C PRO A 79 1.87 -10.90 12.87
N THR A 80 2.60 -11.98 13.14
CA THR A 80 3.39 -12.68 12.13
C THR A 80 2.47 -13.20 11.04
N THR A 81 2.68 -12.73 9.83
CA THR A 81 1.93 -13.21 8.67
C THR A 81 2.90 -13.85 7.69
N GLY A 82 2.48 -14.95 7.11
CA GLY A 82 3.22 -15.64 6.04
C GLY A 82 3.04 -14.95 4.68
N PRO A 83 3.52 -15.59 3.61
CA PRO A 83 3.29 -15.10 2.26
C PRO A 83 1.78 -15.00 2.00
N MET A 84 1.35 -13.87 1.50
CA MET A 84 -0.01 -13.65 1.04
C MET A 84 0.01 -13.65 -0.48
N HIS A 85 -0.60 -14.69 -1.05
CA HIS A 85 -0.87 -14.72 -2.47
C HIS A 85 -2.16 -13.97 -2.72
N THR A 86 -2.11 -13.06 -3.66
CA THR A 86 -3.30 -12.45 -4.16
C THR A 86 -4.05 -13.35 -5.11
N ASN A 87 -5.27 -12.96 -5.36
CA ASN A 87 -6.13 -13.66 -6.30
C ASN A 87 -5.40 -13.82 -7.65
N GLN A 88 -5.10 -15.07 -8.03
CA GLN A 88 -4.44 -15.39 -9.30
C GLN A 88 -5.25 -14.92 -10.53
N ASP A 89 -6.54 -14.58 -10.31
CA ASP A 89 -7.41 -14.03 -11.33
C ASP A 89 -7.34 -12.51 -11.44
N ALA A 90 -6.68 -11.83 -10.48
CA ALA A 90 -6.42 -10.40 -10.57
C ALA A 90 -5.31 -10.13 -11.59
N LEU A 91 -5.51 -9.13 -12.44
CA LEU A 91 -4.48 -8.64 -13.35
C LEU A 91 -4.32 -7.13 -13.15
N PRO A 92 -3.08 -6.67 -13.11
CA PRO A 92 -1.84 -7.44 -13.24
C PRO A 92 -1.57 -8.30 -11.99
N PRO A 93 -0.84 -9.42 -12.12
CA PRO A 93 -0.47 -10.25 -10.98
C PRO A 93 0.33 -9.48 -9.95
N ASP A 94 -0.02 -9.67 -8.71
CA ASP A 94 0.68 -9.05 -7.58
C ASP A 94 1.07 -10.10 -6.54
N TYR A 95 2.08 -9.79 -5.75
CA TYR A 95 2.61 -10.65 -4.71
C TYR A 95 3.04 -9.83 -3.50
N ALA A 96 2.62 -10.24 -2.34
CA ALA A 96 3.05 -9.66 -1.09
C ALA A 96 3.63 -10.71 -0.15
N VAL A 97 4.75 -10.41 0.47
CA VAL A 97 5.32 -11.15 1.60
C VAL A 97 5.45 -10.20 2.77
N VAL A 98 4.89 -10.60 3.91
CA VAL A 98 5.01 -9.88 5.17
C VAL A 98 5.54 -10.86 6.22
N ARG A 99 6.72 -10.58 6.79
CA ARG A 99 7.36 -11.39 7.81
C ARG A 99 7.72 -10.53 9.02
N GLY A 100 7.40 -11.02 10.20
CA GLY A 100 7.84 -10.47 11.48
C GLY A 100 8.70 -11.48 12.23
N CYS A 101 9.68 -11.00 13.00
CA CYS A 101 10.54 -11.82 13.83
C CYS A 101 10.98 -11.05 15.09
N ALA A 102 11.44 -11.77 16.12
CA ALA A 102 11.62 -11.22 17.46
C ALA A 102 13.04 -11.45 18.02
N THR A 103 14.05 -11.42 17.15
CA THR A 103 15.47 -11.45 17.54
C THR A 103 16.22 -10.34 16.81
N ASP A 104 17.42 -9.99 17.31
CA ASP A 104 18.25 -8.97 16.67
C ASP A 104 18.59 -9.36 15.23
N TYR A 105 18.44 -8.41 14.31
CA TYR A 105 18.77 -8.53 12.89
C TYR A 105 18.12 -9.70 12.16
N CYS A 106 16.99 -10.19 12.64
CA CYS A 106 16.31 -11.36 12.05
C CYS A 106 15.62 -11.10 10.69
N ASN A 107 15.42 -9.85 10.29
CA ASN A 107 14.79 -9.48 9.03
C ASN A 107 15.77 -9.53 7.84
N THR A 108 16.34 -10.73 7.57
CA THR A 108 17.40 -10.96 6.57
C THR A 108 17.06 -11.95 5.47
N ASP A 109 15.89 -12.57 5.47
CA ASP A 109 15.57 -13.66 4.55
C ASP A 109 15.29 -13.17 3.13
N LEU A 110 14.61 -12.02 3.00
CA LEU A 110 14.28 -11.43 1.71
C LEU A 110 15.46 -10.57 1.22
N LYS A 111 16.43 -11.21 0.57
CA LYS A 111 17.65 -10.55 0.06
C LYS A 111 17.60 -10.30 -1.44
N THR A 112 16.99 -11.18 -2.21
CA THR A 112 16.98 -11.13 -3.66
C THR A 112 15.58 -11.37 -4.22
N HIS A 113 15.36 -10.95 -5.44
CA HIS A 113 14.14 -11.20 -6.18
C HIS A 113 13.86 -12.71 -6.37
N ASP A 114 14.88 -13.56 -6.40
CA ASP A 114 14.75 -15.02 -6.54
C ASP A 114 14.02 -15.68 -5.37
N ALA A 115 13.91 -14.98 -4.22
CA ALA A 115 13.11 -15.43 -3.08
C ALA A 115 11.59 -15.28 -3.32
N LEU A 116 11.18 -14.62 -4.40
CA LEU A 116 9.79 -14.42 -4.78
C LEU A 116 9.35 -15.47 -5.80
N PRO A 117 8.09 -15.92 -5.78
CA PRO A 117 7.56 -16.78 -6.83
C PRO A 117 7.52 -16.03 -8.16
N ASN A 118 7.68 -16.76 -9.26
CA ASN A 118 7.44 -16.20 -10.58
C ASN A 118 5.93 -16.00 -10.77
N LEU A 119 5.49 -14.74 -10.76
CA LEU A 119 4.06 -14.37 -10.81
C LEU A 119 3.49 -14.45 -12.23
N SER A 120 4.33 -14.19 -13.22
CA SER A 120 3.93 -14.14 -14.62
C SER A 120 4.34 -15.43 -15.36
N GLN A 121 3.79 -16.58 -14.96
CA GLN A 121 3.99 -17.83 -15.69
C GLN A 121 3.22 -17.79 -17.02
N ALA A 122 3.81 -17.17 -18.03
CA ALA A 122 3.32 -17.35 -19.39
C ALA A 122 3.58 -18.78 -19.84
N PRO A 123 2.63 -19.45 -20.52
CA PRO A 123 2.88 -20.75 -21.10
C PRO A 123 4.08 -20.67 -22.07
N ASN A 124 4.89 -21.70 -22.12
CA ASN A 124 6.07 -21.75 -22.99
C ASN A 124 5.89 -22.84 -24.07
N PRO A 125 5.75 -22.50 -25.37
CA PRO A 125 5.68 -21.13 -25.92
C PRO A 125 4.35 -20.44 -25.61
N PRO A 126 4.33 -19.11 -25.48
CA PRO A 126 3.10 -18.38 -25.22
C PRO A 126 2.18 -18.44 -26.44
N THR A 127 0.92 -18.80 -26.23
CA THR A 127 -0.11 -18.68 -27.27
C THR A 127 -0.56 -17.22 -27.34
N LEU A 128 -0.46 -16.60 -28.51
CA LEU A 128 -0.79 -15.20 -28.72
C LEU A 128 -2.27 -15.04 -29.09
N SER A 129 -2.89 -13.95 -28.62
CA SER A 129 -4.27 -13.59 -28.93
C SER A 129 -4.43 -12.91 -30.30
N GLY A 130 -3.33 -12.42 -30.85
CA GLY A 130 -3.34 -11.54 -32.02
C GLY A 130 -3.58 -10.07 -31.68
N THR A 131 -3.90 -9.72 -30.45
CA THR A 131 -4.04 -8.32 -30.00
C THR A 131 -2.68 -7.73 -29.62
N GLU A 132 -2.43 -6.51 -30.00
CA GLU A 132 -1.26 -5.73 -29.62
C GLU A 132 -1.67 -4.57 -28.70
N CYS A 133 -0.97 -4.38 -27.59
CA CYS A 133 -1.22 -3.29 -26.64
C CYS A 133 0.07 -2.52 -26.36
N TYR A 134 -0.08 -1.28 -25.87
CA TYR A 134 1.01 -0.59 -25.20
C TYR A 134 1.23 -1.20 -23.82
N ALA A 135 2.49 -1.36 -23.40
CA ALA A 135 2.87 -1.85 -22.07
C ALA A 135 3.93 -0.92 -21.46
N CYS A 136 3.68 -0.54 -20.23
CA CYS A 136 4.58 0.23 -19.37
C CYS A 136 4.22 -0.01 -17.91
N LEU A 137 5.15 0.27 -17.02
CA LEU A 137 4.94 0.31 -15.58
C LEU A 137 5.93 1.31 -15.00
N GLY A 138 5.46 2.27 -14.20
CA GLY A 138 6.29 3.31 -13.64
C GLY A 138 5.66 3.99 -12.43
N THR A 139 6.43 4.84 -11.76
CA THR A 139 5.96 5.64 -10.61
C THR A 139 5.67 7.10 -10.95
N HIS A 140 5.94 7.49 -12.18
CA HIS A 140 5.61 8.81 -12.70
C HIS A 140 4.77 8.68 -13.99
N PRO A 141 3.88 9.63 -14.29
CA PRO A 141 3.06 9.58 -15.51
C PRO A 141 3.89 9.46 -16.78
N GLU A 142 5.06 10.13 -16.79
CA GLU A 142 5.98 10.17 -17.92
C GLU A 142 6.62 8.80 -18.24
N ASP A 143 6.68 7.89 -17.25
CA ASP A 143 7.19 6.53 -17.46
C ASP A 143 6.25 5.72 -18.34
N CYS A 144 4.97 6.09 -18.35
CA CYS A 144 3.92 5.50 -19.18
C CYS A 144 3.46 6.43 -20.32
N SER A 145 4.30 7.38 -20.76
CA SER A 145 4.05 8.09 -22.01
C SER A 145 4.05 7.11 -23.20
N LEU A 146 3.41 7.46 -24.30
CA LEU A 146 3.39 6.60 -25.50
C LEU A 146 4.78 6.33 -26.06
N GLU A 147 5.68 7.31 -25.95
CA GLU A 147 7.07 7.21 -26.43
C GLU A 147 7.89 6.20 -25.64
N LYS A 148 7.64 6.10 -24.32
CA LYS A 148 8.32 5.15 -23.43
C LYS A 148 7.61 3.80 -23.35
N SER A 149 6.34 3.73 -23.74
CA SER A 149 5.57 2.49 -23.73
C SER A 149 6.00 1.57 -24.85
N ARG A 150 6.21 0.29 -24.53
CA ARG A 150 6.52 -0.73 -25.53
C ARG A 150 5.22 -1.25 -26.15
N ARG A 151 5.32 -1.74 -27.38
CA ARG A 151 4.25 -2.54 -27.99
C ARG A 151 4.50 -4.00 -27.65
N VAL A 152 3.47 -4.68 -27.19
CA VAL A 152 3.53 -6.10 -26.80
C VAL A 152 2.40 -6.86 -27.44
N GLN A 153 2.68 -8.11 -27.86
CA GLN A 153 1.66 -9.04 -28.30
C GLN A 153 1.05 -9.70 -27.06
N CYS A 154 -0.26 -9.61 -26.94
CA CYS A 154 -0.97 -10.16 -25.79
C CYS A 154 -1.08 -11.68 -25.86
N HIS A 155 -1.07 -12.33 -24.69
CA HIS A 155 -1.36 -13.76 -24.57
C HIS A 155 -2.85 -14.02 -24.83
N GLN A 156 -3.18 -15.27 -25.15
CA GLN A 156 -4.53 -15.66 -25.59
C GLN A 156 -5.62 -15.34 -24.55
N ASP A 157 -5.31 -15.48 -23.27
CA ASP A 157 -6.21 -15.19 -22.15
C ASP A 157 -6.30 -13.69 -21.81
N GLN A 158 -5.48 -12.84 -22.47
CA GLN A 158 -5.32 -11.42 -22.18
C GLN A 158 -5.56 -10.58 -23.44
N SER A 159 -6.70 -10.77 -24.10
CA SER A 159 -6.98 -10.18 -25.41
C SER A 159 -7.44 -8.73 -25.39
N SER A 160 -7.60 -8.10 -24.23
CA SER A 160 -7.95 -6.69 -24.08
C SER A 160 -6.72 -5.86 -23.68
N CYS A 161 -6.71 -4.59 -24.02
CA CYS A 161 -5.69 -3.66 -23.53
C CYS A 161 -6.21 -2.90 -22.32
N PHE A 162 -5.37 -2.77 -21.29
CA PHE A 162 -5.65 -2.02 -20.06
C PHE A 162 -4.77 -0.79 -19.95
N GLN A 163 -5.29 0.26 -19.37
CA GLN A 163 -4.51 1.37 -18.84
C GLN A 163 -5.12 1.88 -17.53
N GLY A 164 -4.25 2.27 -16.60
CA GLY A 164 -4.67 2.76 -15.30
C GLY A 164 -3.55 3.38 -14.51
N ASN A 165 -3.93 3.86 -13.34
CA ASN A 165 -3.03 4.37 -12.33
C ASN A 165 -3.55 3.99 -10.95
N GLY A 166 -2.70 4.16 -9.94
CA GLY A 166 -3.06 3.84 -8.56
C GLY A 166 -1.90 4.05 -7.61
N ARG A 167 -1.90 3.27 -6.54
CA ARG A 167 -0.88 3.31 -5.50
C ARG A 167 -0.55 1.92 -5.01
N MET A 168 0.74 1.71 -4.75
CA MET A 168 1.24 0.58 -3.97
C MET A 168 1.67 1.10 -2.60
N THR A 169 1.32 0.38 -1.53
CA THR A 169 1.56 0.84 -0.15
C THR A 169 2.05 -0.30 0.72
N ILE A 170 3.10 -0.04 1.53
CA ILE A 170 3.57 -0.89 2.62
C ILE A 170 3.58 -0.05 3.90
N GLY A 171 2.60 -0.22 4.78
CA GLY A 171 2.42 0.60 5.98
C GLY A 171 2.26 2.09 5.63
N ASN A 172 3.23 2.92 6.01
CA ASN A 172 3.27 4.35 5.66
C ASN A 172 4.10 4.67 4.40
N PHE A 173 4.79 3.68 3.83
CA PHE A 173 5.55 3.84 2.58
C PHE A 173 4.63 3.60 1.39
N SER A 174 4.38 4.63 0.59
CA SER A 174 3.43 4.58 -0.53
C SER A 174 4.00 5.25 -1.77
N VAL A 175 3.85 4.58 -2.92
CA VAL A 175 4.27 5.11 -4.22
C VAL A 175 3.10 5.10 -5.21
N PRO A 176 2.98 6.11 -6.07
CA PRO A 176 2.05 6.06 -7.17
C PRO A 176 2.50 5.02 -8.20
N VAL A 177 1.56 4.46 -8.94
CA VAL A 177 1.80 3.50 -10.03
C VAL A 177 1.00 3.90 -11.25
N TYR A 178 1.66 3.90 -12.40
CA TYR A 178 1.08 4.12 -13.73
C TYR A 178 1.34 2.88 -14.57
N ILE A 179 0.32 2.39 -15.26
CA ILE A 179 0.38 1.09 -15.93
C ILE A 179 -0.37 1.09 -17.27
N ARG A 180 0.22 0.43 -18.25
CA ARG A 180 -0.43 -0.07 -19.46
C ARG A 180 -0.02 -1.51 -19.65
N THR A 181 -0.94 -2.38 -20.04
CA THR A 181 -0.66 -3.80 -20.24
C THR A 181 -1.77 -4.47 -21.03
N CYS A 182 -1.57 -5.73 -21.38
CA CYS A 182 -2.65 -6.62 -21.77
C CYS A 182 -3.46 -7.03 -20.52
N HIS A 183 -4.74 -7.32 -20.71
CA HIS A 183 -5.66 -7.70 -19.65
C HIS A 183 -6.65 -8.74 -20.14
N ARG A 184 -7.23 -9.49 -19.21
CA ARG A 184 -8.36 -10.37 -19.52
C ARG A 184 -9.59 -9.55 -19.96
N PRO A 185 -10.46 -10.10 -20.81
CA PRO A 185 -11.69 -9.39 -21.23
C PRO A 185 -12.63 -8.99 -20.08
N SER A 186 -12.54 -9.70 -18.93
CA SER A 186 -13.31 -9.36 -17.72
C SER A 186 -12.96 -7.99 -17.15
N CYS A 187 -11.78 -7.46 -17.45
CA CYS A 187 -11.29 -6.17 -17.00
C CYS A 187 -11.38 -5.95 -15.48
N THR A 188 -11.16 -7.01 -14.70
CA THR A 188 -11.26 -6.93 -13.26
C THR A 188 -9.90 -6.51 -12.68
N THR A 189 -9.84 -5.34 -12.06
CA THR A 189 -8.69 -4.86 -11.30
C THR A 189 -9.02 -5.03 -9.82
N MET A 190 -8.57 -6.12 -9.22
CA MET A 190 -8.66 -6.31 -7.77
C MET A 190 -7.24 -6.34 -7.23
N GLY A 191 -6.83 -5.23 -6.64
CA GLY A 191 -5.54 -5.17 -5.95
C GLY A 191 -5.57 -5.94 -4.63
N THR A 192 -4.40 -6.38 -4.18
CA THR A 192 -4.22 -6.99 -2.86
C THR A 192 -4.41 -5.96 -1.78
N THR A 193 -5.25 -6.28 -0.83
CA THR A 193 -5.37 -5.50 0.40
C THR A 193 -5.10 -6.39 1.59
N SER A 194 -4.10 -6.04 2.37
CA SER A 194 -3.81 -6.64 3.67
C SER A 194 -3.64 -5.54 4.71
N PRO A 195 -3.60 -5.86 6.01
CA PRO A 195 -3.32 -4.85 7.02
C PRO A 195 -2.02 -4.07 6.82
N TRP A 196 -1.06 -4.62 6.05
CA TRP A 196 0.27 -4.04 5.87
C TRP A 196 0.57 -3.61 4.44
N THR A 197 -0.10 -4.19 3.46
CA THR A 197 0.17 -3.94 2.05
C THR A 197 -1.13 -3.71 1.31
N SER A 198 -1.12 -2.79 0.36
CA SER A 198 -2.22 -2.61 -0.57
C SER A 198 -1.71 -2.22 -1.95
N ILE A 199 -2.42 -2.70 -2.97
CA ILE A 199 -2.33 -2.22 -4.33
C ILE A 199 -3.74 -1.77 -4.71
N ASP A 200 -3.90 -0.49 -4.93
CA ASP A 200 -5.15 0.11 -5.40
C ASP A 200 -4.93 0.63 -6.80
N LEU A 201 -5.50 -0.06 -7.79
CA LEU A 201 -5.40 0.30 -9.20
C LEU A 201 -6.79 0.64 -9.74
N GLN A 202 -6.87 1.78 -10.39
CA GLN A 202 -8.05 2.22 -11.11
C GLN A 202 -7.70 2.37 -12.59
N GLY A 203 -8.59 1.90 -13.45
CA GLY A 203 -8.32 1.94 -14.87
C GLY A 203 -9.47 1.39 -15.70
N TYR A 204 -9.23 1.26 -16.98
CA TYR A 204 -10.21 0.71 -17.91
C TYR A 204 -9.53 -0.13 -18.99
N CYS A 205 -10.31 -1.06 -19.53
CA CYS A 205 -9.94 -1.84 -20.69
C CYS A 205 -10.57 -1.27 -21.96
N CYS A 206 -9.90 -1.54 -23.05
CA CYS A 206 -10.42 -1.27 -24.38
C CYS A 206 -10.13 -2.45 -25.32
N GLU A 207 -10.92 -2.58 -26.35
CA GLU A 207 -10.77 -3.60 -27.38
C GLU A 207 -10.08 -3.05 -28.62
N GLY A 208 -9.36 -3.92 -29.32
CA GLY A 208 -8.62 -3.60 -30.53
C GLY A 208 -7.15 -3.27 -30.30
N HIS A 209 -6.40 -3.23 -31.41
CA HIS A 209 -4.95 -3.01 -31.36
C HIS A 209 -4.60 -1.62 -30.86
N LEU A 210 -3.67 -1.56 -29.90
CA LEU A 210 -3.07 -0.34 -29.38
C LEU A 210 -4.11 0.71 -28.90
N CYS A 211 -5.28 0.25 -28.44
CA CYS A 211 -6.36 1.14 -28.01
C CYS A 211 -6.07 1.89 -26.71
N ASN A 212 -5.20 1.37 -25.85
CA ASN A 212 -4.82 1.96 -24.56
C ASN A 212 -3.79 3.11 -24.71
N ARG A 213 -4.10 4.11 -25.57
CA ARG A 213 -3.23 5.25 -25.89
C ARG A 213 -3.59 6.56 -25.18
N ALA A 214 -4.73 6.64 -24.46
CA ALA A 214 -5.13 7.87 -23.77
C ALA A 214 -4.14 8.25 -22.66
N LEU A 215 -4.15 9.49 -22.19
CA LEU A 215 -3.31 9.89 -21.07
C LEU A 215 -3.69 9.14 -19.81
N VAL A 216 -2.73 8.54 -19.13
CA VAL A 216 -2.95 7.74 -17.90
C VAL A 216 -3.41 8.59 -16.71
N THR A 217 -3.30 9.91 -16.83
CA THR A 217 -3.76 10.89 -15.82
C THR A 217 -5.23 11.29 -15.96
N GLN A 218 -5.93 10.85 -17.02
CA GLN A 218 -7.35 11.17 -17.18
C GLN A 218 -8.16 10.32 -16.20
N THR A 219 -8.83 10.97 -15.25
CA THR A 219 -9.90 10.38 -14.47
C THR A 219 -10.98 9.88 -15.43
N LEU A 220 -11.37 8.63 -15.27
CA LEU A 220 -12.42 7.99 -16.06
C LEU A 220 -13.70 8.86 -16.09
N PRO A 221 -14.34 9.04 -17.24
CA PRO A 221 -15.69 9.56 -17.29
C PRO A 221 -16.63 8.48 -16.70
N GLY A 222 -16.96 8.59 -15.42
CA GLY A 222 -17.82 7.62 -14.74
C GLY A 222 -17.81 7.64 -13.22
N THR A 223 -16.87 8.29 -12.56
CA THR A 223 -17.07 8.65 -11.17
C THR A 223 -18.14 9.74 -11.14
N MET A 224 -19.35 9.32 -10.78
CA MET A 224 -20.45 10.24 -10.49
C MET A 224 -19.91 11.34 -9.61
N SER A 225 -19.81 12.53 -10.18
CA SER A 225 -19.58 13.75 -9.45
C SER A 225 -20.60 13.77 -8.32
N SER A 226 -20.14 13.58 -7.09
CA SER A 226 -20.92 13.92 -5.92
C SER A 226 -21.47 15.32 -6.18
N ALA A 227 -22.77 15.48 -6.03
CA ALA A 227 -23.51 16.73 -6.22
C ALA A 227 -22.72 17.91 -5.63
N PRO A 228 -22.75 19.07 -6.28
CA PRO A 228 -22.07 20.25 -5.76
C PRO A 228 -22.54 20.50 -4.33
N PRO A 229 -21.66 20.94 -3.43
CA PRO A 229 -22.03 21.23 -2.07
C PRO A 229 -23.16 22.25 -2.11
N GLN A 230 -24.33 21.86 -1.67
CA GLN A 230 -25.44 22.77 -1.46
C GLN A 230 -24.96 23.84 -0.48
N SER A 231 -24.92 25.05 -0.96
CA SER A 231 -24.59 26.24 -0.22
C SER A 231 -25.33 26.25 1.13
N PRO A 232 -24.67 26.47 2.28
CA PRO A 232 -25.32 26.53 3.58
C PRO A 232 -25.99 27.88 3.76
N ARG A 233 -27.14 28.08 3.14
CA ARG A 233 -27.91 29.37 3.27
C ARG A 233 -29.14 29.28 4.17
N ILE A 234 -29.42 28.19 4.86
CA ILE A 234 -30.67 28.11 5.68
C ILE A 234 -30.42 27.73 7.15
N LEU A 235 -29.18 27.67 7.64
CA LEU A 235 -28.94 27.30 9.05
C LEU A 235 -28.59 28.48 9.97
N THR A 236 -28.57 29.71 9.47
CA THR A 236 -28.19 30.88 10.29
C THR A 236 -29.38 31.61 10.91
N LEU A 237 -30.62 31.23 10.64
CA LEU A 237 -31.81 31.92 11.14
C LEU A 237 -32.54 31.26 12.32
N LEU A 238 -32.12 30.07 12.75
CA LEU A 238 -32.79 29.35 13.86
C LEU A 238 -32.02 29.33 15.19
N ILE A 239 -30.82 29.91 15.26
CA ILE A 239 -30.03 29.94 16.51
C ILE A 239 -30.15 31.34 17.23
N ALA A 240 -30.65 32.36 16.56
CA ALA A 240 -30.78 33.71 17.17
C ALA A 240 -32.02 33.88 18.06
N ALA A 241 -33.04 33.04 17.95
CA ALA A 241 -34.28 33.17 18.72
C ALA A 241 -34.22 32.76 20.20
N PRO A 242 -33.46 31.76 20.64
CA PRO A 242 -33.44 31.35 22.06
C PRO A 242 -32.53 32.22 22.95
N LEU A 243 -31.56 32.95 22.40
CA LEU A 243 -30.67 33.81 23.23
C LEU A 243 -31.29 35.15 23.66
N LEU A 244 -32.30 35.63 22.96
CA LEU A 244 -33.01 36.89 23.34
C LEU A 244 -33.99 36.65 24.50
N ALA A 245 -34.47 35.42 24.70
CA ALA A 245 -35.38 35.09 25.80
C ALA A 245 -34.67 34.95 27.16
N ILE A 246 -33.39 34.68 27.19
CA ILE A 246 -32.59 34.52 28.42
C ILE A 246 -32.14 35.92 28.96
N ALA A 247 -31.98 36.92 28.09
CA ALA A 247 -31.54 38.24 28.46
C ALA A 247 -32.66 39.13 29.08
N LEU A 248 -33.93 38.76 28.84
CA LEU A 248 -35.08 39.53 29.36
C LEU A 248 -35.73 38.91 30.64
N GLY A 249 -35.27 37.74 31.07
CA GLY A 249 -35.81 37.02 32.25
C GLY A 249 -35.10 37.28 33.58
N ALA A 250 -34.05 38.12 33.61
CA ALA A 250 -33.19 38.26 34.80
C ALA A 250 -33.40 39.62 35.55
N SER A 251 -34.57 40.24 35.44
CA SER A 251 -34.85 41.47 36.17
C SER A 251 -36.27 41.52 36.76
N VAL A 252 -36.60 40.60 37.64
CA VAL A 252 -37.74 40.84 38.58
C VAL A 252 -37.42 40.21 39.92
N GLY A 253 -36.95 41.02 40.87
CA GLY A 253 -37.55 41.27 42.14
C GLY A 253 -37.31 40.29 43.28
N LEU A 254 -36.39 40.63 44.18
CA LEU A 254 -36.54 40.33 45.61
C LEU A 254 -37.13 41.56 46.27
N PRO A 255 -38.12 41.39 47.16
CA PRO A 255 -38.23 42.24 48.33
C PRO A 255 -38.28 41.47 49.64
N ALA A 256 -37.60 42.04 50.61
CA ALA A 256 -37.73 42.01 52.06
C ALA A 256 -37.87 40.65 52.80
#